data_97cab3dab1ed1ee75a708ac0cf0d214a
#
_entry.id   97cab3dab1ed1ee75a708ac0cf0d214a
#
_cell.length_a   1.000
_cell.length_b   1.000
_cell.length_c   1.000
_cell.angle_alpha   90.00
_cell.angle_beta   90.00
_cell.angle_gamma   90.00
#
_symmetry.space_group_name_H-M   'P 1'
#
loop_
_entity.id
_entity.type
_entity.pdbx_description
1 polymer ?
#
loop_
_entity_poly.entity_id
_entity_poly.type
_entity_poly.pdbx_seq_one_letter_code
_entity_poly.pdbx_strand_id
1 'polypeptide(L)'
;MAHPDSTIVNDSFATRLALVYAGLFLAAGWQLPLFPVWLSARGLDPAAIGLVLAAYQGVRVVATPAGTRLADRYGSLNAAIMVAALAAICAVALLGSVSGFALILAATMVFGFVSAPLLPLVDAYGLKGLHLRARSYGPVRLWGSVAFIVANLTGGLLLGVLAKPHLIWLIFAGNCAVALAALRLVRVPRETRGARATSHSHLRQRPFLAVAAAGSLIQASHAVYYGFATLDWTAKGYAGATIGALWALGVAAEIVLFALSSRLPPSISPVSLILIGAAGAIVRWIATAFDPPLVLLAPLQLLHALSFGATHLGTMMYLTTSAPEGGRAAAQGDIATANTLMMAAASALAGLLYGAGGSQAYLAMAALAAIGAAFALVATRFVRAGSPP
;
A
#
# COMPACT_ATOMS: atom_id res chain seq x y z
N MET A 1 -34.81 24.88 -32.58
CA MET A 1 -33.57 24.15 -32.27
C MET A 1 -32.71 25.06 -31.43
N ALA A 2 -32.76 24.94 -30.10
CA ALA A 2 -31.93 25.70 -29.18
C ALA A 2 -30.67 24.87 -28.93
N HIS A 3 -29.48 25.42 -29.24
CA HIS A 3 -28.21 24.87 -28.84
C HIS A 3 -28.16 24.88 -27.31
N PRO A 4 -27.81 23.75 -26.62
CA PRO A 4 -27.50 23.82 -25.23
C PRO A 4 -26.18 24.53 -25.09
N ASP A 5 -26.20 25.64 -24.33
CA ASP A 5 -25.02 26.37 -23.86
C ASP A 5 -23.95 25.41 -23.37
N SER A 6 -22.85 25.34 -24.07
CA SER A 6 -21.62 24.77 -23.61
C SER A 6 -20.98 25.72 -22.58
N THR A 7 -21.58 25.83 -21.40
CA THR A 7 -20.87 26.32 -20.23
C THR A 7 -19.71 25.39 -20.00
N ILE A 8 -18.51 25.82 -20.38
CA ILE A 8 -17.22 25.23 -19.92
C ILE A 8 -17.23 25.42 -18.40
N VAL A 9 -17.88 24.51 -17.70
CA VAL A 9 -17.74 24.35 -16.26
C VAL A 9 -16.29 23.98 -16.06
N ASN A 10 -15.50 24.93 -15.56
CA ASN A 10 -14.11 24.72 -15.18
C ASN A 10 -14.12 23.66 -14.08
N ASP A 11 -14.13 22.37 -14.49
CA ASP A 11 -14.45 21.26 -13.60
C ASP A 11 -13.22 20.97 -12.71
N SER A 12 -13.18 21.66 -11.59
CA SER A 12 -12.16 21.49 -10.54
C SER A 12 -12.22 20.13 -9.85
N PHE A 13 -13.15 19.20 -10.24
CA PHE A 13 -13.29 17.90 -9.61
C PHE A 13 -12.00 17.08 -9.64
N ALA A 14 -11.38 16.94 -10.82
CA ALA A 14 -10.14 16.20 -10.98
C ALA A 14 -9.00 16.78 -10.13
N THR A 15 -8.88 18.13 -10.09
CA THR A 15 -7.88 18.82 -9.25
C THR A 15 -8.13 18.60 -7.77
N ARG A 16 -9.38 18.71 -7.30
CA ARG A 16 -9.74 18.47 -5.91
C ARG A 16 -9.46 17.03 -5.48
N LEU A 17 -9.79 16.07 -6.35
CA LEU A 17 -9.51 14.67 -6.12
C LEU A 17 -7.99 14.40 -6.11
N ALA A 18 -7.23 15.01 -7.03
CA ALA A 18 -5.77 14.90 -7.07
C ALA A 18 -5.12 15.40 -5.77
N LEU A 19 -5.64 16.51 -5.19
CA LEU A 19 -5.19 17.02 -3.89
C LEU A 19 -5.46 16.03 -2.75
N VAL A 20 -6.60 15.33 -2.76
CA VAL A 20 -6.88 14.30 -1.75
C VAL A 20 -5.92 13.11 -1.90
N TYR A 21 -5.67 12.64 -3.14
CA TYR A 21 -4.65 11.61 -3.36
C TYR A 21 -3.26 12.09 -2.93
N ALA A 22 -2.90 13.32 -3.26
CA ALA A 22 -1.62 13.89 -2.83
C ALA A 22 -1.50 13.90 -1.31
N GLY A 23 -2.53 14.33 -0.59
CA GLY A 23 -2.55 14.30 0.89
C GLY A 23 -2.42 12.88 1.46
N LEU A 24 -3.20 11.92 0.94
CA LEU A 24 -3.16 10.52 1.39
C LEU A 24 -1.78 9.90 1.20
N PHE A 25 -1.18 10.13 0.05
CA PHE A 25 0.13 9.55 -0.27
C PHE A 25 1.29 10.33 0.36
N LEU A 26 1.13 11.61 0.65
CA LEU A 26 2.05 12.37 1.49
C LEU A 26 2.08 11.78 2.91
N ALA A 27 0.92 11.57 3.52
CA ALA A 27 0.80 10.94 4.84
C ALA A 27 1.41 9.53 4.87
N ALA A 28 1.08 8.70 3.88
CA ALA A 28 1.61 7.34 3.76
C ALA A 28 3.13 7.32 3.51
N GLY A 29 3.65 8.24 2.69
CA GLY A 29 5.07 8.34 2.38
C GLY A 29 5.93 8.83 3.54
N TRP A 30 5.37 9.58 4.48
CA TRP A 30 6.04 9.88 5.75
C TRP A 30 5.85 8.74 6.76
N GLN A 31 4.66 8.15 6.83
CA GLN A 31 4.37 7.09 7.79
C GLN A 31 5.26 5.86 7.56
N LEU A 32 5.38 5.40 6.32
CA LEU A 32 6.05 4.13 6.02
C LEU A 32 7.52 4.10 6.51
N PRO A 33 8.39 5.08 6.15
CA PRO A 33 9.77 5.07 6.60
C PRO A 33 9.98 5.61 8.02
N LEU A 34 9.13 6.54 8.51
CA LEU A 34 9.40 7.27 9.74
C LEU A 34 8.69 6.69 10.97
N PHE A 35 7.58 5.99 10.81
CA PHE A 35 6.83 5.44 11.94
C PHE A 35 7.63 4.42 12.74
N PRO A 36 8.35 3.46 12.14
CA PRO A 36 9.23 2.56 12.89
C PRO A 36 10.34 3.29 13.66
N VAL A 37 10.91 4.36 13.08
CA VAL A 37 11.93 5.19 13.74
C VAL A 37 11.35 5.91 14.96
N TRP A 38 10.13 6.43 14.83
CA TRP A 38 9.42 7.03 15.95
C TRP A 38 9.13 6.02 17.06
N LEU A 39 8.69 4.80 16.72
CA LEU A 39 8.45 3.73 17.68
C LEU A 39 9.72 3.37 18.45
N SER A 40 10.86 3.24 17.76
CA SER A 40 12.16 3.02 18.36
C SER A 40 12.57 4.16 19.30
N ALA A 41 12.32 5.43 18.90
CA ALA A 41 12.58 6.60 19.73
C ALA A 41 11.67 6.69 20.97
N ARG A 42 10.53 5.96 20.97
CA ARG A 42 9.65 5.79 22.13
C ARG A 42 10.07 4.62 23.04
N GLY A 43 11.23 4.02 22.79
CA GLY A 43 11.82 2.95 23.59
C GLY A 43 11.30 1.55 23.27
N LEU A 44 10.63 1.33 22.14
CA LEU A 44 10.19 0.01 21.71
C LEU A 44 11.38 -0.74 21.08
N ASP A 45 11.57 -1.98 21.49
CA ASP A 45 12.50 -2.91 20.87
C ASP A 45 11.97 -3.41 19.50
N PRO A 46 12.78 -4.08 18.69
CA PRO A 46 12.37 -4.57 17.40
C PRO A 46 11.15 -5.51 17.43
N ALA A 47 11.01 -6.36 18.44
CA ALA A 47 9.88 -7.27 18.58
C ALA A 47 8.59 -6.50 18.84
N ALA A 48 8.61 -5.51 19.73
CA ALA A 48 7.49 -4.62 20.01
C ALA A 48 7.12 -3.79 18.78
N ILE A 49 8.10 -3.25 18.02
CA ILE A 49 7.87 -2.54 16.75
C ILE A 49 7.15 -3.45 15.77
N GLY A 50 7.65 -4.67 15.55
CA GLY A 50 7.03 -5.65 14.66
C GLY A 50 5.58 -5.96 15.05
N LEU A 51 5.30 -6.10 16.34
CA LEU A 51 3.94 -6.36 16.83
C LEU A 51 3.01 -5.15 16.64
N VAL A 52 3.49 -3.91 16.85
CA VAL A 52 2.71 -2.69 16.60
C VAL A 52 2.37 -2.57 15.12
N LEU A 53 3.34 -2.83 14.21
CA LEU A 53 3.10 -2.82 12.76
C LEU A 53 2.15 -3.94 12.33
N ALA A 54 2.25 -5.12 12.92
CA ALA A 54 1.34 -6.23 12.70
C ALA A 54 -0.09 -5.89 13.13
N ALA A 55 -0.26 -5.30 14.30
CA ALA A 55 -1.57 -4.88 14.81
C ALA A 55 -2.19 -3.78 13.95
N TYR A 56 -1.38 -2.81 13.48
CA TYR A 56 -1.82 -1.80 12.51
C TYR A 56 -2.37 -2.43 11.23
N GLN A 57 -1.70 -3.43 10.68
CA GLN A 57 -2.17 -4.13 9.49
C GLN A 57 -3.36 -5.05 9.80
N GLY A 58 -3.30 -5.81 10.90
CA GLY A 58 -4.34 -6.77 11.27
C GLY A 58 -5.71 -6.12 11.47
N VAL A 59 -5.78 -4.99 12.18
CA VAL A 59 -7.05 -4.30 12.41
C VAL A 59 -7.71 -3.82 11.11
N ARG A 60 -6.94 -3.53 10.08
CA ARG A 60 -7.42 -3.04 8.77
C ARG A 60 -8.23 -4.10 8.02
N VAL A 61 -8.01 -5.38 8.29
CA VAL A 61 -8.79 -6.49 7.71
C VAL A 61 -10.28 -6.34 8.02
N VAL A 62 -10.60 -5.94 9.25
CA VAL A 62 -11.99 -5.72 9.69
C VAL A 62 -12.43 -4.28 9.41
N ALA A 63 -11.55 -3.32 9.63
CA ALA A 63 -11.84 -1.89 9.54
C ALA A 63 -12.21 -1.45 8.12
N THR A 64 -11.50 -1.95 7.10
CA THR A 64 -11.77 -1.57 5.70
C THR A 64 -13.20 -1.93 5.27
N PRO A 65 -13.65 -3.20 5.37
CA PRO A 65 -15.03 -3.54 4.99
C PRO A 65 -16.07 -2.91 5.93
N ALA A 66 -15.78 -2.74 7.21
CA ALA A 66 -16.69 -2.06 8.14
C ALA A 66 -16.91 -0.60 7.75
N GLY A 67 -15.83 0.15 7.51
CA GLY A 67 -15.88 1.57 7.15
C GLY A 67 -16.55 1.81 5.79
N THR A 68 -16.26 0.99 4.79
CA THR A 68 -16.91 1.12 3.47
C THR A 68 -18.39 0.78 3.51
N ARG A 69 -18.80 -0.26 4.27
CA ARG A 69 -20.23 -0.59 4.50
C ARG A 69 -20.95 0.52 5.25
N LEU A 70 -20.29 1.13 6.22
CA LEU A 70 -20.87 2.26 6.98
C LEU A 70 -21.08 3.46 6.06
N ALA A 71 -20.10 3.81 5.23
CA ALA A 71 -20.23 4.87 4.24
C ALA A 71 -21.37 4.61 3.24
N ASP A 72 -21.52 3.37 2.83
CA ASP A 72 -22.64 2.97 1.97
C ASP A 72 -24.02 3.18 2.64
N ARG A 73 -24.14 2.93 3.94
CA ARG A 73 -25.39 3.15 4.70
C ARG A 73 -25.75 4.62 4.78
N TYR A 74 -24.77 5.48 5.05
CA TYR A 74 -25.00 6.93 5.13
C TYR A 74 -25.15 7.62 3.77
N GLY A 75 -24.73 6.96 2.70
CA GLY A 75 -25.01 7.40 1.32
C GLY A 75 -24.25 8.62 0.83
N SER A 76 -23.21 9.07 1.54
CA SER A 76 -22.41 10.25 1.19
C SER A 76 -20.92 9.93 1.30
N LEU A 77 -20.28 9.63 0.16
CA LEU A 77 -18.86 9.29 0.11
C LEU A 77 -17.96 10.45 0.59
N ASN A 78 -18.28 11.70 0.19
CA ASN A 78 -17.48 12.84 0.62
C ASN A 78 -17.59 13.10 2.14
N ALA A 79 -18.77 12.89 2.75
CA ALA A 79 -18.91 12.98 4.20
C ALA A 79 -18.16 11.84 4.92
N ALA A 80 -18.22 10.61 4.39
CA ALA A 80 -17.50 9.47 4.95
C ALA A 80 -15.97 9.68 4.89
N ILE A 81 -15.45 10.20 3.77
CA ILE A 81 -14.03 10.56 3.64
C ILE A 81 -13.64 11.61 4.67
N MET A 82 -14.47 12.66 4.86
CA MET A 82 -14.21 13.71 5.82
C MET A 82 -14.18 13.18 7.25
N VAL A 83 -15.18 12.39 7.64
CA VAL A 83 -15.26 11.80 8.99
C VAL A 83 -14.06 10.91 9.26
N ALA A 84 -13.69 10.05 8.30
CA ALA A 84 -12.52 9.17 8.44
C ALA A 84 -11.21 9.97 8.52
N ALA A 85 -11.06 11.06 7.74
CA ALA A 85 -9.89 11.93 7.79
C ALA A 85 -9.75 12.65 9.13
N LEU A 86 -10.86 13.21 9.67
CA LEU A 86 -10.86 13.85 10.99
C LEU A 86 -10.58 12.84 12.10
N ALA A 87 -11.18 11.65 12.04
CA ALA A 87 -10.90 10.58 12.99
C ALA A 87 -9.43 10.13 12.94
N ALA A 88 -8.82 10.08 11.75
CA ALA A 88 -7.40 9.77 11.59
C ALA A 88 -6.49 10.85 12.23
N ILE A 89 -6.82 12.14 12.08
CA ILE A 89 -6.11 13.24 12.75
C ILE A 89 -6.16 13.07 14.27
N CYS A 90 -7.36 12.85 14.83
CA CYS A 90 -7.52 12.64 16.27
C CYS A 90 -6.75 11.40 16.76
N ALA A 91 -6.77 10.32 16.00
CA ALA A 91 -6.07 9.09 16.34
C ALA A 91 -4.54 9.26 16.31
N VAL A 92 -3.99 9.98 15.33
CA VAL A 92 -2.54 10.26 15.29
C VAL A 92 -2.14 11.24 16.40
N ALA A 93 -2.97 12.25 16.72
CA ALA A 93 -2.73 13.15 17.84
C ALA A 93 -2.71 12.37 19.16
N LEU A 94 -3.66 11.45 19.38
CA LEU A 94 -3.67 10.55 20.52
C LEU A 94 -2.40 9.69 20.56
N LEU A 95 -2.02 9.08 19.42
CA LEU A 95 -0.83 8.25 19.31
C LEU A 95 0.45 9.04 19.67
N GLY A 96 0.57 10.28 19.23
CA GLY A 96 1.71 11.15 19.55
C GLY A 96 1.79 11.55 21.03
N SER A 97 0.66 11.55 21.77
CA SER A 97 0.58 11.97 23.17
C SER A 97 0.71 10.86 24.20
N VAL A 98 0.58 9.57 23.80
CA VAL A 98 0.68 8.43 24.71
C VAL A 98 2.11 7.87 24.80
N SER A 99 2.40 7.13 25.86
CA SER A 99 3.69 6.49 26.12
C SER A 99 3.50 5.06 26.61
N GLY A 100 4.55 4.26 26.44
CA GLY A 100 4.54 2.85 26.83
C GLY A 100 3.86 1.95 25.78
N PHE A 101 4.34 0.71 25.71
CA PHE A 101 3.97 -0.25 24.68
C PHE A 101 2.46 -0.46 24.53
N ALA A 102 1.75 -0.71 25.63
CA ALA A 102 0.32 -1.03 25.59
C ALA A 102 -0.55 0.12 25.02
N LEU A 103 -0.25 1.36 25.44
CA LEU A 103 -1.01 2.53 24.97
C LEU A 103 -0.65 2.87 23.53
N ILE A 104 0.62 2.77 23.13
CA ILE A 104 1.05 2.95 21.73
C ILE A 104 0.39 1.90 20.84
N LEU A 105 0.37 0.64 21.25
CA LEU A 105 -0.29 -0.44 20.53
C LEU A 105 -1.79 -0.15 20.35
N ALA A 106 -2.49 0.18 21.42
CA ALA A 106 -3.93 0.50 21.39
C ALA A 106 -4.21 1.72 20.49
N ALA A 107 -3.46 2.81 20.64
CA ALA A 107 -3.62 4.01 19.82
C ALA A 107 -3.31 3.75 18.34
N THR A 108 -2.30 2.89 18.04
CA THR A 108 -1.99 2.46 16.67
C THR A 108 -3.11 1.63 16.07
N MET A 109 -3.75 0.75 16.84
CA MET A 109 -4.93 0.01 16.38
C MET A 109 -6.11 0.94 16.06
N VAL A 110 -6.36 1.95 16.91
CA VAL A 110 -7.38 2.98 16.65
C VAL A 110 -7.05 3.74 15.37
N PHE A 111 -5.80 4.19 15.20
CA PHE A 111 -5.36 4.86 13.97
C PHE A 111 -5.52 3.97 12.74
N GLY A 112 -5.09 2.70 12.81
CA GLY A 112 -5.26 1.72 11.74
C GLY A 112 -6.74 1.50 11.39
N PHE A 113 -7.61 1.43 12.41
CA PHE A 113 -9.05 1.22 12.22
C PHE A 113 -9.71 2.39 11.46
N VAL A 114 -9.48 3.63 11.90
CA VAL A 114 -10.14 4.80 11.32
C VAL A 114 -9.55 5.23 9.98
N SER A 115 -8.25 4.98 9.74
CA SER A 115 -7.58 5.31 8.49
C SER A 115 -7.76 4.27 7.37
N ALA A 116 -8.05 3.00 7.73
CA ALA A 116 -8.16 1.90 6.78
C ALA A 116 -9.13 2.15 5.61
N PRO A 117 -10.34 2.70 5.81
CA PRO A 117 -11.31 2.89 4.73
C PRO A 117 -10.99 4.10 3.84
N LEU A 118 -10.06 5.01 4.22
CA LEU A 118 -9.83 6.25 3.50
C LEU A 118 -9.51 6.05 2.02
N LEU A 119 -8.51 5.23 1.70
CA LEU A 119 -8.12 5.01 0.31
C LEU A 119 -9.24 4.34 -0.52
N PRO A 120 -9.88 3.25 -0.07
CA PRO A 120 -11.03 2.67 -0.78
C PRO A 120 -12.20 3.64 -0.98
N LEU A 121 -12.48 4.51 -0.01
CA LEU A 121 -13.54 5.51 -0.13
C LEU A 121 -13.19 6.59 -1.17
N VAL A 122 -11.93 7.06 -1.18
CA VAL A 122 -11.44 8.03 -2.17
C VAL A 122 -11.40 7.41 -3.56
N ASP A 123 -11.02 6.13 -3.70
CA ASP A 123 -11.06 5.42 -4.97
C ASP A 123 -12.49 5.28 -5.49
N ALA A 124 -13.45 4.87 -4.65
CA ALA A 124 -14.85 4.79 -5.02
C ALA A 124 -15.44 6.15 -5.41
N TYR A 125 -15.13 7.19 -4.65
CA TYR A 125 -15.53 8.56 -4.95
C TYR A 125 -14.93 9.03 -6.28
N GLY A 126 -13.63 8.78 -6.47
CA GLY A 126 -12.88 9.21 -7.65
C GLY A 126 -13.35 8.53 -8.93
N LEU A 127 -13.45 7.20 -8.92
CA LEU A 127 -13.92 6.42 -10.07
C LEU A 127 -15.31 6.86 -10.52
N LYS A 128 -16.22 7.01 -9.56
CA LYS A 128 -17.58 7.46 -9.86
C LYS A 128 -17.63 8.88 -10.38
N GLY A 129 -16.98 9.81 -9.69
CA GLY A 129 -17.02 11.23 -10.05
C GLY A 129 -16.34 11.52 -11.39
N LEU A 130 -15.26 10.82 -11.71
CA LEU A 130 -14.56 10.94 -12.99
C LEU A 130 -15.37 10.30 -14.13
N HIS A 131 -15.99 9.12 -13.89
CA HIS A 131 -16.87 8.48 -14.88
C HIS A 131 -18.01 9.41 -15.31
N LEU A 132 -18.70 10.06 -14.36
CA LEU A 132 -19.76 11.03 -14.65
C LEU A 132 -19.29 12.24 -15.47
N ARG A 133 -17.98 12.47 -15.56
CA ARG A 133 -17.35 13.59 -16.27
C ARG A 133 -16.55 13.16 -17.49
N ALA A 134 -16.66 11.89 -17.89
CA ALA A 134 -15.90 11.28 -18.99
C ALA A 134 -14.38 11.53 -18.88
N ARG A 135 -13.83 11.51 -17.63
CA ARG A 135 -12.41 11.73 -17.36
C ARG A 135 -11.71 10.45 -16.92
N SER A 136 -10.44 10.30 -17.32
CA SER A 136 -9.60 9.15 -16.98
C SER A 136 -9.13 9.23 -15.53
N TYR A 137 -9.14 8.10 -14.83
CA TYR A 137 -8.71 7.96 -13.44
C TYR A 137 -7.19 8.03 -13.28
N GLY A 138 -6.43 7.39 -14.18
CA GLY A 138 -4.97 7.24 -14.06
C GLY A 138 -4.21 8.55 -13.84
N PRO A 139 -4.40 9.59 -14.68
CA PRO A 139 -3.70 10.87 -14.50
C PRO A 139 -3.97 11.55 -13.16
N VAL A 140 -5.18 11.40 -12.61
CA VAL A 140 -5.53 11.98 -11.31
C VAL A 140 -4.86 11.19 -10.17
N ARG A 141 -4.86 9.86 -10.27
CA ARG A 141 -4.25 8.96 -9.28
C ARG A 141 -2.72 9.09 -9.23
N LEU A 142 -2.09 9.46 -10.35
CA LEU A 142 -0.63 9.68 -10.46
C LEU A 142 -0.12 10.73 -9.48
N TRP A 143 -0.92 11.76 -9.14
CA TRP A 143 -0.54 12.78 -8.15
C TRP A 143 -0.28 12.19 -6.77
N GLY A 144 -0.92 11.08 -6.43
CA GLY A 144 -0.58 10.31 -5.24
C GLY A 144 0.85 9.77 -5.29
N SER A 145 1.27 9.18 -6.41
CA SER A 145 2.63 8.64 -6.55
C SER A 145 3.69 9.74 -6.49
N VAL A 146 3.44 10.90 -7.12
CA VAL A 146 4.31 12.08 -7.03
C VAL A 146 4.43 12.54 -5.58
N ALA A 147 3.31 12.67 -4.87
CA ALA A 147 3.29 13.08 -3.46
C ALA A 147 4.02 12.07 -2.56
N PHE A 148 3.94 10.79 -2.85
CA PHE A 148 4.67 9.75 -2.10
C PHE A 148 6.20 9.90 -2.27
N ILE A 149 6.68 10.16 -3.48
CA ILE A 149 8.11 10.44 -3.73
C ILE A 149 8.54 11.71 -2.98
N VAL A 150 7.77 12.80 -3.09
CA VAL A 150 8.04 14.05 -2.37
C VAL A 150 8.07 13.80 -0.86
N ALA A 151 7.16 12.99 -0.34
CA ALA A 151 7.12 12.64 1.08
C ALA A 151 8.38 11.87 1.51
N ASN A 152 8.84 10.89 0.72
CA ASN A 152 10.04 10.15 1.04
C ASN A 152 11.28 11.07 1.05
N LEU A 153 11.42 11.94 0.05
CA LEU A 153 12.55 12.88 -0.02
C LEU A 153 12.51 13.89 1.14
N THR A 154 11.37 14.53 1.37
CA THR A 154 11.21 15.50 2.46
C THR A 154 11.28 14.83 3.83
N GLY A 155 10.68 13.65 4.00
CA GLY A 155 10.76 12.85 5.21
C GLY A 155 12.18 12.45 5.55
N GLY A 156 12.98 12.07 4.54
CA GLY A 156 14.40 11.81 4.70
C GLY A 156 15.19 13.05 5.15
N LEU A 157 14.98 14.20 4.52
CA LEU A 157 15.59 15.46 4.96
C LEU A 157 15.22 15.80 6.40
N LEU A 158 13.93 15.71 6.74
CA LEU A 158 13.42 15.99 8.08
C LEU A 158 13.89 14.99 9.14
N LEU A 159 14.15 13.73 8.76
CA LEU A 159 14.78 12.72 9.63
C LEU A 159 16.19 13.18 10.08
N GLY A 160 16.90 13.93 9.24
CA GLY A 160 18.24 14.45 9.55
C GLY A 160 18.26 15.67 10.48
N VAL A 161 17.12 16.41 10.59
CA VAL A 161 17.07 17.68 11.33
C VAL A 161 16.11 17.65 12.53
N LEU A 162 15.08 16.81 12.50
CA LEU A 162 14.11 16.71 13.59
C LEU A 162 14.55 15.68 14.63
N ALA A 163 14.30 15.97 15.90
CA ALA A 163 14.42 14.94 16.93
C ALA A 163 13.41 13.81 16.67
N LYS A 164 13.88 12.57 16.70
CA LYS A 164 13.11 11.36 16.34
C LYS A 164 11.73 11.25 17.02
N PRO A 165 11.55 11.64 18.31
CA PRO A 165 10.23 11.65 18.95
C PRO A 165 9.20 12.60 18.31
N HIS A 166 9.63 13.56 17.52
CA HIS A 166 8.74 14.50 16.82
C HIS A 166 8.30 14.03 15.44
N LEU A 167 8.84 12.95 14.91
CA LEU A 167 8.50 12.45 13.57
C LEU A 167 7.02 12.10 13.41
N ILE A 168 6.31 11.75 14.49
CA ILE A 168 4.87 11.48 14.46
C ILE A 168 4.05 12.69 13.99
N TRP A 169 4.54 13.91 14.25
CA TRP A 169 3.85 15.14 13.85
C TRP A 169 3.90 15.39 12.34
N LEU A 170 4.82 14.77 11.60
CA LEU A 170 4.78 14.75 10.13
C LEU A 170 3.61 13.90 9.64
N ILE A 171 3.40 12.73 10.26
CA ILE A 171 2.27 11.86 9.94
C ILE A 171 0.95 12.59 10.28
N PHE A 172 0.90 13.31 11.41
CA PHE A 172 -0.22 14.17 11.77
C PHE A 172 -0.46 15.25 10.71
N ALA A 173 0.57 15.99 10.30
CA ALA A 173 0.48 17.03 9.27
C ALA A 173 -0.02 16.47 7.93
N GLY A 174 0.45 15.28 7.53
CA GLY A 174 -0.05 14.59 6.34
C GLY A 174 -1.54 14.27 6.43
N ASN A 175 -2.03 13.79 7.57
CA ASN A 175 -3.46 13.54 7.77
C ASN A 175 -4.27 14.86 7.80
N CYS A 176 -3.72 15.96 8.33
CA CYS A 176 -4.33 17.29 8.20
C CYS A 176 -4.44 17.72 6.74
N ALA A 177 -3.44 17.48 5.91
CA ALA A 177 -3.49 17.76 4.47
C ALA A 177 -4.62 16.97 3.78
N VAL A 178 -4.86 15.71 4.15
CA VAL A 178 -6.01 14.92 3.67
C VAL A 178 -7.32 15.60 4.01
N ALA A 179 -7.53 15.98 5.27
CA ALA A 179 -8.77 16.61 5.72
C ALA A 179 -9.00 17.96 5.04
N LEU A 180 -7.95 18.80 4.94
CA LEU A 180 -8.02 20.09 4.24
C LEU A 180 -8.38 19.93 2.74
N ALA A 181 -7.82 18.93 2.08
CA ALA A 181 -8.18 18.62 0.71
C ALA A 181 -9.61 18.08 0.61
N ALA A 182 -10.04 17.24 1.55
CA ALA A 182 -11.38 16.66 1.59
C ALA A 182 -12.49 17.70 1.82
N LEU A 183 -12.19 18.84 2.48
CA LEU A 183 -13.13 19.97 2.61
C LEU A 183 -13.60 20.52 1.26
N ARG A 184 -12.79 20.34 0.20
CA ARG A 184 -13.08 20.83 -1.15
C ARG A 184 -13.83 19.80 -2.00
N LEU A 185 -14.12 18.60 -1.49
CA LEU A 185 -14.82 17.58 -2.23
C LEU A 185 -16.29 17.95 -2.43
N VAL A 186 -16.74 17.82 -3.68
CA VAL A 186 -18.14 18.07 -4.06
C VAL A 186 -18.97 16.79 -3.89
N ARG A 187 -20.27 16.95 -3.71
CA ARG A 187 -21.16 15.78 -3.63
C ARG A 187 -21.19 15.03 -4.96
N VAL A 188 -21.08 13.71 -4.87
CA VAL A 188 -21.30 12.79 -5.99
C VAL A 188 -22.64 12.11 -5.76
N PRO A 189 -23.55 12.04 -6.76
CA PRO A 189 -24.87 11.45 -6.62
C PRO A 189 -24.79 10.02 -6.06
N ARG A 190 -25.77 9.63 -5.25
CA ARG A 190 -25.89 8.27 -4.74
C ARG A 190 -26.35 7.34 -5.86
N GLU A 191 -25.70 6.20 -6.04
CA GLU A 191 -26.27 5.13 -6.82
C GLU A 191 -27.36 4.43 -6.02
N THR A 192 -28.53 4.26 -6.63
CA THR A 192 -29.51 3.29 -6.13
C THR A 192 -28.92 1.89 -6.29
N ARG A 193 -28.66 1.24 -5.17
CA ARG A 193 -28.07 -0.10 -5.13
C ARG A 193 -28.94 -1.10 -5.90
N GLY A 194 -28.49 -1.55 -7.05
CA GLY A 194 -28.81 -2.90 -7.49
C GLY A 194 -28.12 -3.90 -6.56
N ALA A 195 -28.84 -4.92 -6.11
CA ALA A 195 -28.26 -5.97 -5.27
C ALA A 195 -27.06 -6.60 -5.98
N ARG A 196 -25.83 -6.21 -5.58
CA ARG A 196 -24.61 -6.89 -6.03
C ARG A 196 -24.53 -8.22 -5.28
N ALA A 197 -24.88 -9.30 -5.95
CA ALA A 197 -24.57 -10.64 -5.49
C ALA A 197 -23.03 -10.74 -5.38
N THR A 198 -22.51 -10.75 -4.17
CA THR A 198 -21.09 -11.02 -3.91
C THR A 198 -20.88 -12.52 -3.99
N SER A 199 -20.52 -13.02 -5.16
CA SER A 199 -20.16 -14.43 -5.32
C SER A 199 -18.68 -14.62 -4.96
N HIS A 200 -18.41 -15.42 -3.95
CA HIS A 200 -17.06 -15.87 -3.58
C HIS A 200 -16.71 -17.24 -4.18
N SER A 201 -17.34 -17.61 -5.30
CA SER A 201 -17.12 -18.91 -5.97
C SER A 201 -15.65 -19.12 -6.40
N HIS A 202 -14.91 -18.04 -6.66
CA HIS A 202 -13.49 -18.06 -6.98
C HIS A 202 -12.62 -18.64 -5.84
N LEU A 203 -13.02 -18.53 -4.58
CA LEU A 203 -12.31 -19.14 -3.44
C LEU A 203 -12.29 -20.69 -3.49
N ARG A 204 -13.13 -21.31 -4.33
CA ARG A 204 -13.08 -22.76 -4.58
C ARG A 204 -12.13 -23.15 -5.71
N GLN A 205 -11.60 -22.18 -6.43
CA GLN A 205 -10.73 -22.42 -7.58
C GLN A 205 -9.25 -22.50 -7.14
N ARG A 206 -8.66 -23.69 -7.27
CA ARG A 206 -7.25 -23.91 -6.91
C ARG A 206 -6.27 -22.93 -7.57
N PRO A 207 -6.42 -22.58 -8.88
CA PRO A 207 -5.53 -21.57 -9.49
C PRO A 207 -5.62 -20.21 -8.82
N PHE A 208 -6.84 -19.75 -8.46
CA PHE A 208 -7.03 -18.50 -7.75
C PHE A 208 -6.33 -18.49 -6.39
N LEU A 209 -6.52 -19.55 -5.60
CA LEU A 209 -5.88 -19.66 -4.28
C LEU A 209 -4.35 -19.69 -4.40
N ALA A 210 -3.81 -20.37 -5.42
CA ALA A 210 -2.37 -20.43 -5.66
C ALA A 210 -1.81 -19.04 -6.05
N VAL A 211 -2.49 -18.29 -6.91
CA VAL A 211 -2.09 -16.92 -7.29
C VAL A 211 -2.22 -15.95 -6.11
N ALA A 212 -3.31 -16.03 -5.35
CA ALA A 212 -3.52 -15.21 -4.16
C ALA A 212 -2.42 -15.47 -3.11
N ALA A 213 -2.08 -16.73 -2.84
CA ALA A 213 -1.00 -17.11 -1.94
C ALA A 213 0.35 -16.62 -2.45
N ALA A 214 0.67 -16.84 -3.74
CA ALA A 214 1.91 -16.38 -4.37
C ALA A 214 2.08 -14.86 -4.21
N GLY A 215 1.10 -14.08 -4.67
CA GLY A 215 1.13 -12.62 -4.61
C GLY A 215 1.24 -12.12 -3.18
N SER A 216 0.46 -12.68 -2.25
CA SER A 216 0.45 -12.25 -0.85
C SER A 216 1.76 -12.55 -0.13
N LEU A 217 2.38 -13.71 -0.36
CA LEU A 217 3.66 -14.07 0.25
C LEU A 217 4.81 -13.20 -0.28
N ILE A 218 4.86 -12.96 -1.60
CA ILE A 218 5.87 -12.08 -2.19
C ILE A 218 5.70 -10.64 -1.69
N GLN A 219 4.47 -10.13 -1.59
CA GLN A 219 4.20 -8.80 -1.03
C GLN A 219 4.59 -8.74 0.46
N ALA A 220 4.23 -9.75 1.25
CA ALA A 220 4.56 -9.83 2.67
C ALA A 220 6.06 -9.95 2.93
N SER A 221 6.85 -10.44 1.96
CA SER A 221 8.32 -10.47 2.06
C SER A 221 8.96 -9.08 2.19
N HIS A 222 8.20 -8.00 1.99
CA HIS A 222 8.66 -6.63 2.25
C HIS A 222 8.61 -6.23 3.74
N ALA A 223 8.15 -7.09 4.66
CA ALA A 223 7.90 -6.71 6.04
C ALA A 223 9.15 -6.21 6.78
N VAL A 224 10.31 -6.85 6.63
CA VAL A 224 11.58 -6.36 7.21
C VAL A 224 11.97 -5.01 6.61
N TYR A 225 11.82 -4.84 5.30
CA TYR A 225 12.11 -3.59 4.61
C TYR A 225 11.24 -2.45 5.12
N TYR A 226 9.92 -2.65 5.19
CA TYR A 226 8.99 -1.61 5.65
C TYR A 226 9.13 -1.29 7.14
N GLY A 227 9.48 -2.27 7.96
CA GLY A 227 9.62 -2.06 9.40
C GLY A 227 10.99 -1.57 9.83
N PHE A 228 12.06 -1.92 9.12
CA PHE A 228 13.40 -1.80 9.68
C PHE A 228 14.43 -1.16 8.76
N ALA A 229 14.18 -0.97 7.44
CA ALA A 229 15.18 -0.42 6.54
C ALA A 229 15.68 0.98 6.97
N THR A 230 14.78 1.88 7.37
CA THR A 230 15.16 3.22 7.84
C THR A 230 15.96 3.16 9.14
N LEU A 231 15.61 2.27 10.07
CA LEU A 231 16.34 2.06 11.32
C LEU A 231 17.75 1.53 11.04
N ASP A 232 17.85 0.52 10.18
CA ASP A 232 19.10 -0.09 9.78
C ASP A 232 20.04 0.93 9.09
N TRP A 233 19.54 1.67 8.12
CA TRP A 233 20.33 2.69 7.41
C TRP A 233 20.72 3.85 8.30
N THR A 234 19.87 4.24 9.26
CA THR A 234 20.21 5.24 10.28
C THR A 234 21.32 4.74 11.21
N ALA A 235 21.26 3.47 11.63
CA ALA A 235 22.28 2.84 12.47
C ALA A 235 23.63 2.74 11.74
N LYS A 236 23.63 2.56 10.42
CA LYS A 236 24.82 2.59 9.55
C LYS A 236 25.36 3.99 9.28
N GLY A 237 24.73 5.02 9.82
CA GLY A 237 25.18 6.42 9.67
C GLY A 237 24.81 7.09 8.34
N TYR A 238 23.90 6.52 7.55
CA TYR A 238 23.47 7.19 6.33
C TYR A 238 22.71 8.47 6.64
N ALA A 239 23.03 9.53 5.89
CA ALA A 239 22.33 10.79 6.01
C ALA A 239 20.84 10.63 5.69
N GLY A 240 19.98 11.38 6.39
CA GLY A 240 18.55 11.31 6.18
C GLY A 240 18.13 11.55 4.71
N ALA A 241 18.78 12.48 4.01
CA ALA A 241 18.55 12.72 2.59
C ALA A 241 18.83 11.47 1.73
N THR A 242 19.90 10.73 2.03
CA THR A 242 20.23 9.46 1.35
C THR A 242 19.15 8.42 1.60
N ILE A 243 18.67 8.30 2.84
CA ILE A 243 17.59 7.37 3.22
C ILE A 243 16.32 7.70 2.44
N GLY A 244 15.93 8.98 2.40
CA GLY A 244 14.77 9.43 1.62
C GLY A 244 14.91 9.14 0.12
N ALA A 245 16.11 9.33 -0.45
CA ALA A 245 16.38 9.02 -1.84
C ALA A 245 16.29 7.52 -2.15
N LEU A 246 16.77 6.65 -1.26
CA LEU A 246 16.65 5.19 -1.41
C LEU A 246 15.17 4.74 -1.44
N TRP A 247 14.33 5.28 -0.57
CA TRP A 247 12.88 5.03 -0.60
C TRP A 247 12.24 5.54 -1.89
N ALA A 248 12.56 6.79 -2.28
CA ALA A 248 12.01 7.41 -3.47
C ALA A 248 12.40 6.66 -4.75
N LEU A 249 13.64 6.14 -4.82
CA LEU A 249 14.16 5.40 -5.98
C LEU A 249 13.35 4.13 -6.26
N GLY A 250 13.00 3.38 -5.21
CA GLY A 250 12.17 2.18 -5.36
C GLY A 250 10.79 2.49 -5.94
N VAL A 251 10.14 3.55 -5.45
CA VAL A 251 8.82 3.97 -5.93
C VAL A 251 8.90 4.55 -7.34
N ALA A 252 9.96 5.31 -7.66
CA ALA A 252 10.17 5.82 -9.01
C ALA A 252 10.31 4.67 -10.03
N ALA A 253 11.06 3.63 -9.69
CA ALA A 253 11.19 2.43 -10.53
C ALA A 253 9.85 1.71 -10.74
N GLU A 254 9.01 1.62 -9.70
CA GLU A 254 7.66 1.07 -9.80
C GLU A 254 6.76 1.88 -10.75
N ILE A 255 6.80 3.22 -10.64
CA ILE A 255 6.03 4.11 -11.53
C ILE A 255 6.44 3.90 -12.99
N VAL A 256 7.75 3.78 -13.27
CA VAL A 256 8.26 3.50 -14.61
C VAL A 256 7.74 2.16 -15.12
N LEU A 257 7.78 1.10 -14.29
CA LEU A 257 7.21 -0.20 -14.66
C LEU A 257 5.73 -0.09 -15.03
N PHE A 258 4.92 0.58 -14.21
CA PHE A 258 3.49 0.74 -14.50
C PHE A 258 3.24 1.60 -15.74
N ALA A 259 4.00 2.66 -15.98
CA ALA A 259 3.90 3.47 -17.18
C ALA A 259 4.25 2.67 -18.45
N LEU A 260 5.17 1.73 -18.36
CA LEU A 260 5.58 0.87 -19.47
C LEU A 260 4.76 -0.43 -19.59
N SER A 261 3.85 -0.70 -18.65
CA SER A 261 3.12 -1.96 -18.58
C SER A 261 2.29 -2.27 -19.83
N SER A 262 1.78 -1.24 -20.51
CA SER A 262 1.06 -1.39 -21.79
C SER A 262 1.95 -1.83 -22.97
N ARG A 263 3.27 -1.74 -22.83
CA ARG A 263 4.27 -2.17 -23.82
C ARG A 263 4.82 -3.58 -23.56
N LEU A 264 4.34 -4.24 -22.51
CA LEU A 264 4.76 -5.61 -22.22
C LEU A 264 4.32 -6.53 -23.36
N PRO A 265 5.21 -7.46 -23.80
CA PRO A 265 4.85 -8.43 -24.83
C PRO A 265 3.63 -9.26 -24.43
N PRO A 266 2.69 -9.53 -25.35
CA PRO A 266 1.50 -10.35 -25.05
C PRO A 266 1.82 -11.77 -24.60
N SER A 267 3.04 -12.25 -24.86
CA SER A 267 3.54 -13.57 -24.43
C SER A 267 3.82 -13.64 -22.93
N ILE A 268 3.93 -12.50 -22.23
CA ILE A 268 4.15 -12.49 -20.78
C ILE A 268 2.84 -12.75 -20.08
N SER A 269 2.69 -13.95 -19.51
CA SER A 269 1.51 -14.33 -18.75
C SER A 269 1.47 -13.62 -17.39
N PRO A 270 0.27 -13.48 -16.77
CA PRO A 270 0.15 -12.95 -15.40
C PRO A 270 1.03 -13.69 -14.40
N VAL A 271 1.08 -15.01 -14.47
CA VAL A 271 1.89 -15.83 -13.58
C VAL A 271 3.39 -15.65 -13.83
N SER A 272 3.81 -15.43 -15.08
CA SER A 272 5.21 -15.11 -15.41
C SER A 272 5.64 -13.80 -14.74
N LEU A 273 4.78 -12.77 -14.70
CA LEU A 273 5.07 -11.53 -13.99
C LEU A 273 5.23 -11.75 -12.47
N ILE A 274 4.41 -12.60 -11.87
CA ILE A 274 4.53 -12.96 -10.46
C ILE A 274 5.85 -13.68 -10.19
N LEU A 275 6.28 -14.60 -11.08
CA LEU A 275 7.57 -15.30 -10.96
C LEU A 275 8.76 -14.34 -11.14
N ILE A 276 8.69 -13.39 -12.07
CA ILE A 276 9.70 -12.33 -12.23
C ILE A 276 9.76 -11.49 -10.96
N GLY A 277 8.60 -11.16 -10.38
CA GLY A 277 8.50 -10.44 -9.10
C GLY A 277 9.14 -11.20 -7.96
N ALA A 278 8.87 -12.52 -7.87
CA ALA A 278 9.48 -13.40 -6.87
C ALA A 278 11.01 -13.46 -7.01
N ALA A 279 11.51 -13.63 -8.23
CA ALA A 279 12.94 -13.64 -8.52
C ALA A 279 13.61 -12.31 -8.10
N GLY A 280 12.99 -11.17 -8.47
CA GLY A 280 13.44 -9.85 -8.04
C GLY A 280 13.46 -9.69 -6.51
N ALA A 281 12.44 -10.19 -5.82
CA ALA A 281 12.39 -10.18 -4.35
C ALA A 281 13.49 -11.04 -3.73
N ILE A 282 13.68 -12.28 -4.19
CA ILE A 282 14.70 -13.20 -3.69
C ILE A 282 16.09 -12.59 -3.84
N VAL A 283 16.44 -12.12 -5.03
CA VAL A 283 17.74 -11.48 -5.29
C VAL A 283 17.94 -10.25 -4.40
N ARG A 284 16.91 -9.39 -4.32
CA ARG A 284 16.96 -8.18 -3.51
C ARG A 284 17.18 -8.48 -2.04
N TRP A 285 16.42 -9.42 -1.48
CA TRP A 285 16.51 -9.72 -0.05
C TRP A 285 17.78 -10.46 0.31
N ILE A 286 18.24 -11.41 -0.51
CA ILE A 286 19.54 -12.07 -0.30
C ILE A 286 20.64 -11.01 -0.31
N ALA A 287 20.71 -10.17 -1.34
CA ALA A 287 21.75 -9.15 -1.44
C ALA A 287 21.70 -8.16 -0.26
N THR A 288 20.50 -7.74 0.18
CA THR A 288 20.32 -6.81 1.30
C THR A 288 20.74 -7.43 2.64
N ALA A 289 20.57 -8.75 2.82
CA ALA A 289 20.95 -9.47 4.04
C ALA A 289 22.46 -9.41 4.34
N PHE A 290 23.30 -9.20 3.34
CA PHE A 290 24.76 -9.12 3.48
C PHE A 290 25.28 -7.68 3.61
N ASP A 291 24.42 -6.73 3.96
CA ASP A 291 24.79 -5.33 4.21
C ASP A 291 25.59 -4.65 3.09
N PRO A 292 25.06 -4.64 1.87
CA PRO A 292 25.79 -4.11 0.73
C PRO A 292 26.13 -2.62 0.93
N PRO A 293 27.28 -2.15 0.44
CA PRO A 293 27.61 -0.72 0.48
C PRO A 293 26.60 0.09 -0.34
N LEU A 294 26.50 1.40 -0.07
CA LEU A 294 25.51 2.29 -0.67
C LEU A 294 25.48 2.22 -2.22
N VAL A 295 26.65 2.06 -2.85
CA VAL A 295 26.77 1.94 -4.30
C VAL A 295 26.03 0.71 -4.87
N LEU A 296 25.92 -0.35 -4.11
CA LEU A 296 25.13 -1.55 -4.46
C LEU A 296 23.70 -1.47 -3.91
N LEU A 297 23.53 -0.86 -2.74
CA LEU A 297 22.22 -0.72 -2.12
C LEU A 297 21.26 0.12 -2.98
N ALA A 298 21.75 1.19 -3.62
CA ALA A 298 20.95 2.05 -4.47
C ALA A 298 20.34 1.30 -5.68
N PRO A 299 21.09 0.57 -6.53
CA PRO A 299 20.50 -0.21 -7.61
C PRO A 299 19.59 -1.34 -7.11
N LEU A 300 19.82 -1.92 -5.93
CA LEU A 300 18.90 -2.90 -5.33
C LEU A 300 17.52 -2.31 -5.05
N GLN A 301 17.41 -0.99 -4.84
CA GLN A 301 16.09 -0.35 -4.70
C GLN A 301 15.28 -0.41 -6.00
N LEU A 302 15.92 -0.40 -7.18
CA LEU A 302 15.22 -0.52 -8.46
C LEU A 302 14.49 -1.87 -8.59
N LEU A 303 14.98 -2.93 -7.92
CA LEU A 303 14.30 -4.21 -7.86
C LEU A 303 12.93 -4.15 -7.16
N HIS A 304 12.58 -3.03 -6.51
CA HIS A 304 11.23 -2.79 -6.00
C HIS A 304 10.19 -2.84 -7.11
N ALA A 305 10.52 -2.33 -8.29
CA ALA A 305 9.66 -2.44 -9.47
C ALA A 305 9.32 -3.90 -9.80
N LEU A 306 10.24 -4.84 -9.60
CA LEU A 306 9.98 -6.26 -9.82
C LEU A 306 9.28 -6.87 -8.60
N SER A 307 9.90 -6.76 -7.42
CA SER A 307 9.43 -7.44 -6.21
C SER A 307 8.03 -7.01 -5.78
N PHE A 308 7.69 -5.73 -5.93
CA PHE A 308 6.36 -5.18 -5.65
C PHE A 308 5.56 -5.00 -6.94
N GLY A 309 6.08 -4.22 -7.90
CA GLY A 309 5.34 -3.77 -9.06
C GLY A 309 4.92 -4.91 -10.00
N ALA A 310 5.86 -5.77 -10.43
CA ALA A 310 5.54 -6.88 -11.34
C ALA A 310 4.64 -7.92 -10.66
N THR A 311 4.85 -8.20 -9.36
CA THR A 311 3.98 -9.09 -8.58
C THR A 311 2.55 -8.54 -8.52
N HIS A 312 2.39 -7.25 -8.21
CA HIS A 312 1.08 -6.60 -8.18
C HIS A 312 0.41 -6.60 -9.54
N LEU A 313 1.14 -6.21 -10.59
CA LEU A 313 0.62 -6.19 -11.96
C LEU A 313 0.17 -7.58 -12.41
N GLY A 314 0.99 -8.61 -12.21
CA GLY A 314 0.66 -9.99 -12.56
C GLY A 314 -0.58 -10.48 -11.81
N THR A 315 -0.71 -10.16 -10.51
CA THR A 315 -1.89 -10.51 -9.72
C THR A 315 -3.15 -9.82 -10.24
N MET A 316 -3.07 -8.52 -10.57
CA MET A 316 -4.22 -7.78 -11.11
C MET A 316 -4.60 -8.24 -12.53
N MET A 317 -3.61 -8.53 -13.39
CA MET A 317 -3.87 -9.10 -14.70
C MET A 317 -4.54 -10.48 -14.62
N TYR A 318 -4.12 -11.33 -13.68
CA TYR A 318 -4.78 -12.61 -13.44
C TYR A 318 -6.26 -12.43 -13.06
N LEU A 319 -6.56 -11.49 -12.16
CA LEU A 319 -7.93 -11.19 -11.76
C LEU A 319 -8.81 -10.73 -12.93
N THR A 320 -8.28 -9.89 -13.81
CA THR A 320 -9.06 -9.38 -14.95
C THR A 320 -9.39 -10.45 -15.98
N THR A 321 -8.53 -11.47 -16.12
CA THR A 321 -8.70 -12.55 -17.10
C THR A 321 -9.45 -13.76 -16.56
N SER A 322 -9.35 -14.04 -15.25
CA SER A 322 -9.85 -15.31 -14.66
C SER A 322 -11.11 -15.14 -13.81
N ALA A 323 -11.40 -13.95 -13.29
CA ALA A 323 -12.59 -13.72 -12.47
C ALA A 323 -13.80 -13.37 -13.35
N PRO A 324 -14.99 -13.95 -13.10
CA PRO A 324 -16.24 -13.55 -13.75
C PRO A 324 -16.50 -12.05 -13.55
N GLU A 325 -17.11 -11.39 -14.55
CA GLU A 325 -17.34 -9.94 -14.49
C GLU A 325 -18.06 -9.48 -13.21
N GLY A 326 -19.05 -10.22 -12.73
CA GLY A 326 -19.75 -9.93 -11.48
C GLY A 326 -18.97 -10.24 -10.19
N GLY A 327 -17.86 -11.01 -10.27
CA GLY A 327 -17.06 -11.46 -9.13
C GLY A 327 -15.72 -10.74 -8.95
N ARG A 328 -15.29 -9.92 -9.92
CA ARG A 328 -13.96 -9.28 -9.91
C ARG A 328 -13.69 -8.44 -8.67
N ALA A 329 -14.66 -7.64 -8.25
CA ALA A 329 -14.51 -6.80 -7.06
C ALA A 329 -14.39 -7.62 -5.76
N ALA A 330 -15.15 -8.73 -5.64
CA ALA A 330 -15.03 -9.64 -4.52
C ALA A 330 -13.67 -10.34 -4.52
N ALA A 331 -13.21 -10.85 -5.66
CA ALA A 331 -11.91 -11.49 -5.81
C ALA A 331 -10.75 -10.53 -5.48
N GLN A 332 -10.83 -9.27 -5.90
CA GLN A 332 -9.86 -8.24 -5.55
C GLN A 332 -9.86 -7.95 -4.05
N GLY A 333 -11.04 -7.89 -3.42
CA GLY A 333 -11.18 -7.72 -1.98
C GLY A 333 -10.58 -8.88 -1.17
N ASP A 334 -10.77 -10.12 -1.64
CA ASP A 334 -10.22 -11.31 -1.00
C ASP A 334 -8.70 -11.38 -1.10
N ILE A 335 -8.12 -11.00 -2.26
CA ILE A 335 -6.65 -10.86 -2.40
C ILE A 335 -6.11 -9.74 -1.52
N ALA A 336 -6.78 -8.59 -1.45
CA ALA A 336 -6.36 -7.49 -0.57
C ALA A 336 -6.39 -7.91 0.90
N THR A 337 -7.38 -8.71 1.31
CA THR A 337 -7.47 -9.29 2.65
C THR A 337 -6.33 -10.27 2.91
N ALA A 338 -6.04 -11.16 1.97
CA ALA A 338 -4.92 -12.10 2.07
C ALA A 338 -3.58 -11.37 2.18
N ASN A 339 -3.35 -10.34 1.34
CA ASN A 339 -2.15 -9.49 1.42
C ASN A 339 -2.00 -8.83 2.79
N THR A 340 -3.09 -8.28 3.34
CA THR A 340 -3.08 -7.59 4.63
C THR A 340 -2.78 -8.57 5.78
N LEU A 341 -3.39 -9.75 5.77
CA LEU A 341 -3.14 -10.80 6.77
C LEU A 341 -1.71 -11.33 6.71
N MET A 342 -1.20 -11.61 5.51
CA MET A 342 0.18 -12.07 5.33
C MET A 342 1.18 -10.98 5.74
N MET A 343 0.92 -9.72 5.41
CA MET A 343 1.75 -8.59 5.84
C MET A 343 1.73 -8.42 7.37
N ALA A 344 0.58 -8.58 8.02
CA ALA A 344 0.49 -8.54 9.48
C ALA A 344 1.34 -9.65 10.12
N ALA A 345 1.19 -10.88 9.68
CA ALA A 345 1.97 -12.01 10.18
C ALA A 345 3.48 -11.82 9.92
N ALA A 346 3.84 -11.40 8.71
CA ALA A 346 5.22 -11.14 8.34
C ALA A 346 5.83 -9.96 9.14
N SER A 347 5.05 -8.92 9.48
CA SER A 347 5.52 -7.80 10.29
C SER A 347 5.84 -8.21 11.73
N ALA A 348 5.01 -9.06 12.34
CA ALA A 348 5.30 -9.62 13.67
C ALA A 348 6.59 -10.47 13.64
N LEU A 349 6.71 -11.35 12.64
CA LEU A 349 7.90 -12.18 12.45
C LEU A 349 9.14 -11.32 12.16
N ALA A 350 9.01 -10.28 11.33
CA ALA A 350 10.09 -9.36 11.01
C ALA A 350 10.71 -8.70 12.24
N GLY A 351 9.88 -8.30 13.23
CA GLY A 351 10.34 -7.73 14.48
C GLY A 351 11.21 -8.69 15.29
N LEU A 352 10.77 -9.94 15.42
CA LEU A 352 11.51 -10.98 16.12
C LEU A 352 12.84 -11.29 15.41
N LEU A 353 12.81 -11.50 14.12
CA LEU A 353 13.99 -11.85 13.33
C LEU A 353 15.01 -10.71 13.25
N TYR A 354 14.54 -9.48 13.09
CA TYR A 354 15.42 -8.31 13.05
C TYR A 354 16.07 -8.05 14.43
N GLY A 355 15.33 -8.28 15.52
CA GLY A 355 15.86 -8.19 16.87
C GLY A 355 16.94 -9.24 17.16
N ALA A 356 16.84 -10.43 16.56
CA ALA A 356 17.81 -11.52 16.75
C ALA A 356 19.04 -11.42 15.84
N GLY A 357 18.90 -10.95 14.59
CA GLY A 357 19.95 -11.04 13.57
C GLY A 357 20.11 -9.80 12.67
N GLY A 358 19.49 -8.67 13.01
CA GLY A 358 19.61 -7.44 12.20
C GLY A 358 19.21 -7.66 10.74
N SER A 359 20.08 -7.22 9.81
CA SER A 359 19.86 -7.36 8.36
C SER A 359 19.75 -8.81 7.88
N GLN A 360 20.27 -9.80 8.61
CA GLN A 360 20.09 -11.22 8.24
C GLN A 360 18.61 -11.65 8.24
N ALA A 361 17.71 -10.92 8.90
CA ALA A 361 16.27 -11.10 8.81
C ALA A 361 15.73 -11.08 7.36
N TYR A 362 16.43 -10.41 6.45
CA TYR A 362 16.07 -10.42 5.01
C TYR A 362 16.19 -11.81 4.36
N LEU A 363 16.99 -12.73 4.89
CA LEU A 363 17.03 -14.12 4.40
C LEU A 363 15.69 -14.84 4.59
N ALA A 364 15.00 -14.57 5.70
CA ALA A 364 13.65 -15.10 5.90
C ALA A 364 12.65 -14.47 4.92
N MET A 365 12.84 -13.22 4.55
CA MET A 365 12.02 -12.57 3.52
C MET A 365 12.28 -13.16 2.13
N ALA A 366 13.53 -13.52 1.82
CA ALA A 366 13.86 -14.26 0.60
C ALA A 366 13.21 -15.64 0.58
N ALA A 367 13.23 -16.37 1.71
CA ALA A 367 12.53 -17.64 1.85
C ALA A 367 11.01 -17.49 1.66
N LEU A 368 10.40 -16.45 2.21
CA LEU A 368 8.98 -16.18 2.05
C LEU A 368 8.63 -15.90 0.57
N ALA A 369 9.47 -15.12 -0.14
CA ALA A 369 9.32 -14.89 -1.58
C ALA A 369 9.50 -16.18 -2.39
N ALA A 370 10.42 -17.07 -2.00
CA ALA A 370 10.63 -18.38 -2.65
C ALA A 370 9.41 -19.30 -2.46
N ILE A 371 8.79 -19.30 -1.28
CA ILE A 371 7.52 -20.01 -1.06
C ILE A 371 6.43 -19.45 -1.97
N GLY A 372 6.36 -18.11 -2.10
CA GLY A 372 5.46 -17.46 -3.05
C GLY A 372 5.71 -17.88 -4.50
N ALA A 373 6.98 -17.99 -4.92
CA ALA A 373 7.33 -18.52 -6.24
C ALA A 373 6.86 -19.96 -6.44
N ALA A 374 6.99 -20.83 -5.43
CA ALA A 374 6.49 -22.19 -5.49
C ALA A 374 4.98 -22.25 -5.72
N PHE A 375 4.19 -21.40 -5.04
CA PHE A 375 2.75 -21.27 -5.30
C PHE A 375 2.45 -20.76 -6.72
N ALA A 376 3.24 -19.81 -7.24
CA ALA A 376 3.10 -19.35 -8.62
C ALA A 376 3.40 -20.49 -9.63
N LEU A 377 4.42 -21.31 -9.39
CA LEU A 377 4.71 -22.50 -10.22
C LEU A 377 3.57 -23.52 -10.16
N VAL A 378 2.95 -23.74 -9.01
CA VAL A 378 1.75 -24.57 -8.89
C VAL A 378 0.60 -23.98 -9.72
N ALA A 379 0.41 -22.67 -9.71
CA ALA A 379 -0.62 -22.03 -10.52
C ALA A 379 -0.42 -22.25 -12.03
N THR A 380 0.82 -22.28 -12.54
CA THR A 380 1.10 -22.57 -13.97
C THR A 380 0.59 -23.96 -14.40
N ARG A 381 0.68 -24.95 -13.52
CA ARG A 381 0.20 -26.32 -13.83
C ARG A 381 -1.30 -26.35 -14.02
N PHE A 382 -2.04 -25.61 -13.21
CA PHE A 382 -3.51 -25.55 -13.31
C PHE A 382 -3.97 -24.75 -14.54
N VAL A 383 -3.28 -23.66 -14.89
CA VAL A 383 -3.61 -22.85 -16.07
C VAL A 383 -3.38 -23.65 -17.35
N ARG A 384 -2.27 -24.40 -17.45
CA ARG A 384 -1.97 -25.28 -18.62
C ARG A 384 -2.94 -26.45 -18.73
N ALA A 385 -3.37 -27.05 -17.62
CA ALA A 385 -4.30 -28.17 -17.61
C ALA A 385 -5.74 -27.77 -17.99
N GLY A 386 -6.13 -26.50 -17.86
CA GLY A 386 -7.44 -25.99 -18.22
C GLY A 386 -7.53 -25.35 -19.60
N SER A 387 -6.43 -25.27 -20.36
CA SER A 387 -6.45 -24.83 -21.76
C SER A 387 -6.90 -26.00 -22.62
N PRO A 388 -7.98 -25.90 -23.42
CA PRO A 388 -8.29 -26.90 -24.41
C PRO A 388 -7.13 -27.01 -25.40
N PRO A 389 -6.90 -28.22 -26.02
CA PRO A 389 -5.82 -28.49 -26.98
C PRO A 389 -5.91 -27.61 -28.21
#